data_cf5ff81dc01ae0506c9be0a1c33dfd86
#
_entry.id   cf5ff81dc01ae0506c9be0a1c33dfd86
#
_cell.length_a   1.000
_cell.length_b   1.000
_cell.length_c   1.000
_cell.angle_alpha   90.00
_cell.angle_beta   90.00
_cell.angle_gamma   90.00
#
_symmetry.space_group_name_H-M   'P 1'
#
loop_
_entity.id
_entity.type
_entity.pdbx_description
1 polymer ?
#
loop_
_entity_poly.entity_id
_entity_poly.type
_entity_poly.pdbx_seq_one_letter_code
_entity_poly.pdbx_strand_id
1 'polypeptide(L)'
;SPWCDGRPGWHIECSVMSKKYLGEEIDIHAGGEDLIFPHHENEIAQSECCNGKLFARYWMHNAFLNIDNRKMSKSLGNFRTVREIGQQYDLQVLRFFMLNAHYRSPLNFSADLMESSKNALERITDAAARLRDRQTAASVQEASEDEKKMMQEEAGFITKFEEAMDDDFNTADALAAVFELVKFANTNVQEGSSAEFAAYTLEVMTKLCDVLGLILDKKEEILDEEIENLIAERQAARKAKDFARADEIRGLLLDKGIELKDTREGVKWKRI
;
A
#
# COMPACT_ATOMS: atom_id res chain seq x y z
N SER A 1 -35.37 -20.17 20.14
CA SER A 1 -36.50 -19.67 19.37
C SER A 1 -37.79 -20.30 19.85
N PRO A 2 -39.00 -19.79 19.51
CA PRO A 2 -40.25 -20.43 19.90
C PRO A 2 -40.46 -21.81 19.22
N TRP A 3 -39.68 -22.14 18.22
CA TRP A 3 -39.82 -23.42 17.48
C TRP A 3 -38.87 -24.50 17.98
N CYS A 4 -37.62 -24.18 18.25
CA CYS A 4 -36.60 -25.09 18.77
C CYS A 4 -35.32 -24.35 19.07
N ASP A 5 -34.35 -25.02 19.72
CA ASP A 5 -32.99 -24.56 19.83
C ASP A 5 -32.30 -24.64 18.48
N GLY A 6 -31.45 -23.68 18.20
CA GLY A 6 -30.71 -23.58 16.94
C GLY A 6 -29.67 -22.46 16.95
N ARG A 7 -28.84 -22.44 15.95
CA ARG A 7 -27.85 -21.35 15.73
C ARG A 7 -28.42 -20.35 14.72
N PRO A 8 -28.36 -19.03 15.00
CA PRO A 8 -28.64 -18.01 13.99
C PRO A 8 -27.75 -18.21 12.76
N GLY A 9 -28.32 -18.02 11.58
CA GLY A 9 -27.53 -18.02 10.34
C GLY A 9 -26.58 -16.82 10.29
N TRP A 10 -25.45 -16.96 9.61
CA TRP A 10 -24.44 -15.92 9.48
C TRP A 10 -25.02 -14.59 8.94
N HIS A 11 -25.93 -14.66 7.97
CA HIS A 11 -26.54 -13.49 7.34
C HIS A 11 -27.24 -12.57 8.32
N ILE A 12 -27.99 -13.12 9.29
CA ILE A 12 -28.73 -12.32 10.28
C ILE A 12 -27.77 -11.58 11.23
N GLU A 13 -26.59 -12.15 11.49
CA GLU A 13 -25.56 -11.49 12.30
C GLU A 13 -25.12 -10.19 11.64
N CYS A 14 -24.81 -10.25 10.33
CA CYS A 14 -24.39 -9.07 9.54
C CYS A 14 -25.54 -8.06 9.40
N SER A 15 -26.75 -8.50 9.07
CA SER A 15 -27.93 -7.62 8.95
C SER A 15 -28.20 -6.84 10.22
N VAL A 16 -28.15 -7.51 11.40
CA VAL A 16 -28.40 -6.89 12.69
C VAL A 16 -27.26 -5.96 13.10
N MET A 17 -25.99 -6.36 12.90
CA MET A 17 -24.84 -5.53 13.24
C MET A 17 -24.77 -4.30 12.35
N SER A 18 -25.01 -4.44 11.05
CA SER A 18 -25.06 -3.33 10.12
C SER A 18 -26.10 -2.29 10.53
N LYS A 19 -27.34 -2.72 10.78
CA LYS A 19 -28.39 -1.82 11.27
C LYS A 19 -28.01 -1.14 12.59
N LYS A 20 -27.42 -1.88 13.54
CA LYS A 20 -27.08 -1.38 14.86
C LYS A 20 -25.99 -0.31 14.84
N TYR A 21 -24.95 -0.48 14.01
CA TYR A 21 -23.74 0.34 14.07
C TYR A 21 -23.62 1.33 12.90
N LEU A 22 -24.20 1.03 11.74
CA LEU A 22 -24.10 1.84 10.54
C LEU A 22 -25.42 2.47 10.11
N GLY A 23 -26.56 1.93 10.57
CA GLY A 23 -27.89 2.43 10.23
C GLY A 23 -28.67 1.47 9.32
N GLU A 24 -29.85 1.94 8.88
CA GLU A 24 -30.77 1.12 8.07
C GLU A 24 -30.38 1.05 6.60
N GLU A 25 -29.62 2.02 6.13
CA GLU A 25 -29.06 2.15 4.78
C GLU A 25 -27.58 2.45 4.90
N ILE A 26 -26.74 1.78 4.12
CA ILE A 26 -25.30 1.99 4.07
C ILE A 26 -24.85 2.39 2.66
N ASP A 27 -23.75 3.11 2.55
CA ASP A 27 -23.28 3.57 1.25
C ASP A 27 -22.65 2.42 0.47
N ILE A 28 -21.72 1.69 1.07
CA ILE A 28 -20.96 0.62 0.41
C ILE A 28 -21.00 -0.65 1.25
N HIS A 29 -21.36 -1.77 0.61
CA HIS A 29 -21.20 -3.12 1.17
C HIS A 29 -20.29 -3.95 0.26
N ALA A 30 -19.26 -4.54 0.86
CA ALA A 30 -18.25 -5.26 0.08
C ALA A 30 -17.94 -6.64 0.66
N GLY A 31 -17.49 -7.56 -0.18
CA GLY A 31 -17.04 -8.89 0.22
C GLY A 31 -16.39 -9.67 -0.91
N GLY A 32 -16.10 -10.95 -0.68
CA GLY A 32 -15.67 -11.86 -1.74
C GLY A 32 -16.83 -12.21 -2.67
N GLU A 33 -16.53 -12.56 -3.93
CA GLU A 33 -17.54 -12.96 -4.91
C GLU A 33 -18.35 -14.20 -4.49
N ASP A 34 -17.81 -15.05 -3.62
CA ASP A 34 -18.47 -16.21 -3.04
C ASP A 34 -19.57 -15.84 -2.03
N LEU A 35 -19.59 -14.60 -1.57
CA LEU A 35 -20.64 -14.10 -0.67
C LEU A 35 -21.86 -13.54 -1.40
N ILE A 36 -21.80 -13.30 -2.70
CA ILE A 36 -22.93 -12.80 -3.48
C ILE A 36 -24.16 -13.66 -3.18
N PHE A 37 -24.01 -14.98 -3.31
CA PHE A 37 -25.05 -15.93 -2.96
C PHE A 37 -24.49 -17.10 -2.13
N PRO A 38 -25.15 -17.48 -1.02
CA PRO A 38 -26.44 -16.94 -0.55
C PRO A 38 -26.34 -15.77 0.46
N HIS A 39 -25.11 -15.34 0.86
CA HIS A 39 -24.91 -14.47 2.03
C HIS A 39 -25.51 -13.06 1.82
N HIS A 40 -25.03 -12.34 0.84
CA HIS A 40 -25.45 -10.95 0.59
C HIS A 40 -26.91 -10.87 0.11
N GLU A 41 -27.39 -11.82 -0.68
CA GLU A 41 -28.80 -11.89 -1.06
C GLU A 41 -29.71 -12.06 0.15
N ASN A 42 -29.29 -12.85 1.13
CA ASN A 42 -30.05 -12.98 2.37
C ASN A 42 -29.96 -11.72 3.27
N GLU A 43 -28.82 -11.01 3.28
CA GLU A 43 -28.72 -9.74 3.99
C GLU A 43 -29.64 -8.68 3.37
N ILE A 44 -29.72 -8.59 2.05
CA ILE A 44 -30.66 -7.74 1.33
C ILE A 44 -32.09 -8.07 1.73
N ALA A 45 -32.49 -9.32 1.59
CA ALA A 45 -33.84 -9.78 1.92
C ALA A 45 -34.22 -9.45 3.39
N GLN A 46 -33.33 -9.72 4.32
CA GLN A 46 -33.58 -9.47 5.75
C GLN A 46 -33.65 -7.97 6.07
N SER A 47 -32.71 -7.18 5.55
CA SER A 47 -32.60 -5.76 5.88
C SER A 47 -33.71 -4.95 5.20
N GLU A 48 -33.97 -5.18 3.92
CA GLU A 48 -34.99 -4.44 3.17
C GLU A 48 -36.40 -4.79 3.61
N CYS A 49 -36.71 -6.06 3.86
CA CYS A 49 -38.00 -6.46 4.41
C CYS A 49 -38.23 -5.92 5.83
N CYS A 50 -37.18 -5.81 6.66
CA CYS A 50 -37.29 -5.31 8.02
C CYS A 50 -37.43 -3.78 8.06
N ASN A 51 -36.69 -3.06 7.21
CA ASN A 51 -36.53 -1.59 7.28
C ASN A 51 -37.40 -0.86 6.26
N GLY A 52 -37.87 -1.51 5.20
CA GLY A 52 -38.61 -0.89 4.10
C GLY A 52 -37.77 0.10 3.28
N LYS A 53 -36.44 -0.06 3.29
CA LYS A 53 -35.46 0.79 2.63
C LYS A 53 -34.42 -0.05 1.93
N LEU A 54 -33.74 0.56 0.94
CA LEU A 54 -32.55 -0.01 0.34
C LEU A 54 -31.49 -0.30 1.40
N PHE A 55 -30.89 -1.49 1.38
CA PHE A 55 -29.87 -1.87 2.36
C PHE A 55 -28.52 -1.24 2.07
N ALA A 56 -28.01 -1.37 0.84
CA ALA A 56 -26.74 -0.77 0.42
C ALA A 56 -26.87 -0.15 -0.96
N ARG A 57 -26.28 1.04 -1.15
CA ARG A 57 -26.31 1.77 -2.43
C ARG A 57 -25.38 1.15 -3.44
N TYR A 58 -24.18 0.74 -3.00
CA TYR A 58 -23.14 0.17 -3.84
C TYR A 58 -22.66 -1.16 -3.29
N TRP A 59 -22.46 -2.11 -4.17
CA TRP A 59 -21.96 -3.44 -3.86
C TRP A 59 -20.64 -3.67 -4.56
N MET A 60 -19.63 -4.12 -3.80
CA MET A 60 -18.30 -4.41 -4.34
C MET A 60 -17.92 -5.86 -4.01
N HIS A 61 -17.58 -6.62 -5.04
CA HIS A 61 -17.19 -8.02 -4.87
C HIS A 61 -15.79 -8.25 -5.45
N ASN A 62 -14.83 -8.59 -4.59
CA ASN A 62 -13.49 -8.92 -5.01
C ASN A 62 -13.38 -10.41 -5.38
N ALA A 63 -12.59 -10.68 -6.40
CA ALA A 63 -12.24 -12.05 -6.78
C ALA A 63 -11.25 -12.69 -5.78
N PHE A 64 -10.93 -13.96 -5.99
CA PHE A 64 -10.07 -14.73 -5.10
C PHE A 64 -8.58 -14.43 -5.26
N LEU A 65 -7.88 -14.54 -4.15
CA LEU A 65 -6.43 -14.66 -4.14
C LEU A 65 -6.03 -16.13 -4.26
N ASN A 66 -5.29 -16.45 -5.30
CA ASN A 66 -4.67 -17.75 -5.50
C ASN A 66 -3.22 -17.73 -5.03
N ILE A 67 -2.69 -18.86 -4.60
CA ILE A 67 -1.28 -19.07 -4.32
C ILE A 67 -0.77 -20.18 -5.23
N ASP A 68 0.22 -19.88 -6.05
CA ASP A 68 0.78 -20.81 -7.04
C ASP A 68 -0.32 -21.48 -7.87
N ASN A 69 -1.25 -20.66 -8.40
CA ASN A 69 -2.41 -21.07 -9.21
C ASN A 69 -3.41 -22.01 -8.50
N ARG A 70 -3.41 -22.03 -7.17
CA ARG A 70 -4.37 -22.76 -6.36
C ARG A 70 -5.10 -21.83 -5.41
N LYS A 71 -6.41 -22.02 -5.23
CA LYS A 71 -7.18 -21.23 -4.26
C LYS A 71 -6.51 -21.28 -2.88
N MET A 72 -6.28 -20.13 -2.27
CA MET A 72 -5.76 -20.04 -0.91
C MET A 72 -6.80 -20.59 0.07
N SER A 73 -6.43 -21.58 0.88
CA SER A 73 -7.30 -22.08 1.94
C SER A 73 -6.49 -22.69 3.10
N LYS A 74 -7.05 -22.63 4.30
CA LYS A 74 -6.45 -23.25 5.48
C LYS A 74 -6.37 -24.77 5.33
N SER A 75 -7.35 -25.40 4.68
CA SER A 75 -7.40 -26.85 4.48
C SER A 75 -6.33 -27.37 3.52
N LEU A 76 -5.86 -26.52 2.59
CA LEU A 76 -4.77 -26.88 1.66
C LEU A 76 -3.38 -26.56 2.25
N GLY A 77 -3.31 -25.94 3.42
CA GLY A 77 -2.02 -25.61 4.04
C GLY A 77 -1.22 -24.52 3.31
N ASN A 78 -1.83 -23.86 2.31
CA ASN A 78 -1.20 -22.78 1.54
C ASN A 78 -1.62 -21.38 2.01
N PHE A 79 -2.27 -21.29 3.16
CA PHE A 79 -2.67 -20.01 3.75
C PHE A 79 -1.46 -19.26 4.28
N ARG A 80 -1.33 -17.98 3.89
CA ARG A 80 -0.29 -17.07 4.37
C ARG A 80 -0.93 -15.81 4.94
N THR A 81 -0.43 -15.35 6.07
CA THR A 81 -0.85 -14.08 6.67
C THR A 81 -0.01 -12.94 6.12
N VAL A 82 -0.57 -11.70 6.14
CA VAL A 82 0.20 -10.48 5.81
C VAL A 82 1.45 -10.34 6.69
N ARG A 83 1.36 -10.77 7.97
CA ARG A 83 2.50 -10.76 8.90
C ARG A 83 3.65 -11.68 8.44
N GLU A 84 3.33 -12.87 7.95
CA GLU A 84 4.33 -13.80 7.43
C GLU A 84 4.96 -13.29 6.13
N ILE A 85 4.15 -12.70 5.25
CA ILE A 85 4.64 -12.06 4.01
C ILE A 85 5.54 -10.87 4.34
N GLY A 86 5.17 -10.05 5.33
CA GLY A 86 5.97 -8.92 5.79
C GLY A 86 7.33 -9.26 6.42
N GLN A 87 7.59 -10.54 6.71
CA GLN A 87 8.92 -11.02 7.11
C GLN A 87 9.88 -11.22 5.92
N GLN A 88 9.35 -11.29 4.70
CA GLN A 88 10.09 -11.57 3.47
C GLN A 88 10.09 -10.39 2.49
N TYR A 89 9.04 -9.58 2.51
CA TYR A 89 8.82 -8.46 1.59
C TYR A 89 8.38 -7.21 2.36
N ASP A 90 8.77 -6.04 1.88
CA ASP A 90 8.15 -4.79 2.33
C ASP A 90 6.65 -4.82 2.03
N LEU A 91 5.84 -4.39 2.98
CA LEU A 91 4.38 -4.36 2.83
C LEU A 91 3.92 -3.37 1.75
N GLN A 92 4.73 -2.39 1.37
CA GLN A 92 4.48 -1.54 0.22
C GLN A 92 4.55 -2.32 -1.10
N VAL A 93 5.45 -3.32 -1.20
CA VAL A 93 5.51 -4.24 -2.34
C VAL A 93 4.25 -5.09 -2.42
N LEU A 94 3.77 -5.61 -1.27
CA LEU A 94 2.52 -6.36 -1.21
C LEU A 94 1.33 -5.48 -1.61
N ARG A 95 1.28 -4.24 -1.13
CA ARG A 95 0.25 -3.27 -1.51
C ARG A 95 0.26 -3.02 -3.01
N PHE A 96 1.42 -2.73 -3.58
CA PHE A 96 1.58 -2.53 -5.02
C PHE A 96 1.14 -3.77 -5.82
N PHE A 97 1.55 -4.97 -5.38
CA PHE A 97 1.13 -6.23 -5.98
C PHE A 97 -0.39 -6.37 -6.03
N MET A 98 -1.09 -6.07 -4.93
CA MET A 98 -2.56 -6.14 -4.85
C MET A 98 -3.24 -5.12 -5.78
N LEU A 99 -2.67 -3.92 -5.94
CA LEU A 99 -3.21 -2.86 -6.79
C LEU A 99 -2.93 -3.05 -8.28
N ASN A 100 -1.98 -3.95 -8.63
CA ASN A 100 -1.59 -4.19 -10.02
C ASN A 100 -2.60 -5.05 -10.82
N ALA A 101 -3.70 -5.43 -10.21
CA ALA A 101 -4.82 -6.09 -10.85
C ALA A 101 -6.14 -5.44 -10.40
N HIS A 102 -7.13 -5.45 -11.29
CA HIS A 102 -8.47 -5.01 -10.92
C HIS A 102 -9.04 -5.94 -9.84
N TYR A 103 -9.70 -5.39 -8.82
CA TYR A 103 -10.18 -6.15 -7.66
C TYR A 103 -11.17 -7.27 -8.00
N ARG A 104 -11.88 -7.18 -9.13
CA ARG A 104 -12.77 -8.23 -9.66
C ARG A 104 -12.04 -9.36 -10.37
N SER A 105 -10.74 -9.24 -10.59
CA SER A 105 -9.94 -10.26 -11.29
C SER A 105 -9.21 -11.15 -10.30
N PRO A 106 -9.19 -12.47 -10.49
CA PRO A 106 -8.40 -13.36 -9.65
C PRO A 106 -6.93 -12.98 -9.68
N LEU A 107 -6.31 -12.84 -8.51
CA LEU A 107 -4.92 -12.49 -8.36
C LEU A 107 -4.12 -13.73 -7.93
N ASN A 108 -3.02 -14.02 -8.61
CA ASN A 108 -2.16 -15.14 -8.25
C ASN A 108 -0.90 -14.64 -7.52
N PHE A 109 -0.75 -15.04 -6.27
CA PHE A 109 0.44 -14.75 -5.48
C PHE A 109 1.53 -15.78 -5.78
N SER A 110 2.69 -15.32 -6.21
CA SER A 110 3.91 -16.11 -6.36
C SER A 110 5.14 -15.27 -6.07
N ALA A 111 6.27 -15.91 -5.76
CA ALA A 111 7.52 -15.20 -5.49
C ALA A 111 7.97 -14.35 -6.70
N ASP A 112 7.84 -14.87 -7.92
CA ASP A 112 8.22 -14.16 -9.15
C ASP A 112 7.39 -12.88 -9.36
N LEU A 113 6.08 -12.94 -9.08
CA LEU A 113 5.19 -11.78 -9.20
C LEU A 113 5.43 -10.75 -8.09
N MET A 114 5.81 -11.19 -6.90
CA MET A 114 6.22 -10.29 -5.83
C MET A 114 7.54 -9.58 -6.17
N GLU A 115 8.53 -10.29 -6.73
CA GLU A 115 9.78 -9.66 -7.16
C GLU A 115 9.57 -8.71 -8.33
N SER A 116 8.71 -9.07 -9.28
CA SER A 116 8.30 -8.16 -10.37
C SER A 116 7.63 -6.89 -9.82
N SER A 117 6.77 -7.03 -8.83
CA SER A 117 6.10 -5.91 -8.17
C SER A 117 7.07 -5.01 -7.39
N LYS A 118 8.07 -5.60 -6.74
CA LYS A 118 9.16 -4.87 -6.09
C LYS A 118 9.92 -4.01 -7.09
N ASN A 119 10.39 -4.61 -8.19
CA ASN A 119 11.11 -3.89 -9.24
C ASN A 119 10.27 -2.77 -9.87
N ALA A 120 8.95 -2.99 -10.02
CA ALA A 120 8.04 -1.99 -10.55
C ALA A 120 7.85 -0.81 -9.57
N LEU A 121 7.66 -1.09 -8.28
CA LEU A 121 7.56 -0.05 -7.25
C LEU A 121 8.88 0.75 -7.12
N GLU A 122 10.04 0.08 -7.18
CA GLU A 122 11.35 0.72 -7.15
C GLU A 122 11.52 1.72 -8.29
N ARG A 123 11.02 1.44 -9.49
CA ARG A 123 11.06 2.40 -10.61
C ARG A 123 10.30 3.70 -10.29
N ILE A 124 9.19 3.64 -9.55
CA ILE A 124 8.42 4.82 -9.15
C ILE A 124 9.17 5.58 -8.06
N THR A 125 9.66 4.89 -7.03
CA THR A 125 10.38 5.52 -5.91
C THR A 125 11.72 6.11 -6.37
N ASP A 126 12.43 5.48 -7.31
CA ASP A 126 13.65 6.01 -7.90
C ASP A 126 13.40 7.28 -8.73
N ALA A 127 12.29 7.31 -9.48
CA ALA A 127 11.91 8.51 -10.21
C ALA A 127 11.61 9.67 -9.25
N ALA A 128 10.87 9.41 -8.17
CA ALA A 128 10.58 10.41 -7.14
C ALA A 128 11.86 10.90 -6.45
N ALA A 129 12.78 10.01 -6.08
CA ALA A 129 14.07 10.37 -5.49
C ALA A 129 14.88 11.27 -6.42
N ARG A 130 14.97 10.89 -7.70
CA ARG A 130 15.68 11.69 -8.71
C ARG A 130 15.04 13.08 -8.90
N LEU A 131 13.72 13.19 -8.87
CA LEU A 131 13.04 14.50 -8.95
C LEU A 131 13.41 15.39 -7.75
N ARG A 132 13.50 14.84 -6.53
CA ARG A 132 13.97 15.57 -5.33
C ARG A 132 15.43 16.04 -5.49
N ASP A 133 16.29 15.17 -5.99
CA ASP A 133 17.68 15.52 -6.24
C ASP A 133 17.79 16.63 -7.28
N ARG A 134 17.01 16.56 -8.36
CA ARG A 134 16.95 17.62 -9.38
C ARG A 134 16.44 18.94 -8.83
N GLN A 135 15.35 18.92 -8.06
CA GLN A 135 14.81 20.10 -7.38
C GLN A 135 15.88 20.78 -6.50
N THR A 136 16.61 19.96 -5.73
CA THR A 136 17.64 20.49 -4.79
C THR A 136 18.89 21.00 -5.50
N ALA A 137 19.33 20.33 -6.56
CA ALA A 137 20.55 20.65 -7.30
C ALA A 137 20.34 21.70 -8.40
N ALA A 138 19.11 22.10 -8.69
CA ALA A 138 18.81 23.02 -9.79
C ALA A 138 19.43 24.40 -9.58
N SER A 139 20.17 24.87 -10.58
CA SER A 139 20.72 26.23 -10.63
C SER A 139 19.69 27.28 -11.09
N VAL A 140 18.68 26.84 -11.82
CA VAL A 140 17.53 27.66 -12.30
C VAL A 140 16.34 27.37 -11.41
N GLN A 141 15.72 28.42 -10.84
CA GLN A 141 14.59 28.24 -9.93
C GLN A 141 13.25 28.22 -10.67
N GLU A 142 13.01 29.18 -11.56
CA GLU A 142 11.73 29.36 -12.26
C GLU A 142 11.70 28.54 -13.55
N ALA A 143 10.52 28.02 -13.85
CA ALA A 143 10.30 27.24 -15.08
C ALA A 143 10.31 28.13 -16.33
N SER A 144 10.99 27.67 -17.37
CA SER A 144 10.94 28.24 -18.70
C SER A 144 9.55 28.08 -19.33
N GLU A 145 9.26 28.84 -20.39
CA GLU A 145 7.98 28.72 -21.11
C GLU A 145 7.75 27.32 -21.71
N ASP A 146 8.82 26.62 -22.09
CA ASP A 146 8.68 25.25 -22.59
C ASP A 146 8.43 24.26 -21.46
N GLU A 147 9.07 24.43 -20.29
CA GLU A 147 8.77 23.62 -19.11
C GLU A 147 7.33 23.86 -18.60
N LYS A 148 6.83 25.11 -18.63
CA LYS A 148 5.43 25.41 -18.31
C LYS A 148 4.44 24.70 -19.22
N LYS A 149 4.74 24.55 -20.51
CA LYS A 149 3.92 23.73 -21.42
C LYS A 149 3.95 22.26 -21.02
N MET A 150 5.15 21.73 -20.69
CA MET A 150 5.29 20.34 -20.21
C MET A 150 4.52 20.11 -18.88
N MET A 151 4.56 21.07 -17.96
CA MET A 151 3.74 21.01 -16.73
C MET A 151 2.23 20.99 -17.04
N GLN A 152 1.77 21.70 -18.08
CA GLN A 152 0.38 21.62 -18.53
C GLN A 152 0.03 20.25 -19.14
N GLU A 153 0.96 19.60 -19.82
CA GLU A 153 0.76 18.25 -20.36
C GLU A 153 0.56 17.21 -19.24
N GLU A 154 1.14 17.44 -18.04
CA GLU A 154 0.99 16.53 -16.91
C GLU A 154 -0.44 16.41 -16.40
N ALA A 155 -1.30 17.41 -16.66
CA ALA A 155 -2.74 17.32 -16.39
C ALA A 155 -3.39 16.13 -17.11
N GLY A 156 -2.84 15.71 -18.25
CA GLY A 156 -3.32 14.54 -18.97
C GLY A 156 -3.10 13.22 -18.21
N PHE A 157 -2.05 13.12 -17.42
CA PHE A 157 -1.82 11.92 -16.58
C PHE A 157 -2.77 11.89 -15.39
N ILE A 158 -3.07 13.05 -14.80
CA ILE A 158 -4.08 13.16 -13.73
C ILE A 158 -5.44 12.73 -14.27
N THR A 159 -5.86 13.26 -15.43
CA THR A 159 -7.13 12.89 -16.05
C THR A 159 -7.23 11.39 -16.33
N LYS A 160 -6.19 10.79 -16.91
CA LYS A 160 -6.16 9.33 -17.15
C LYS A 160 -6.27 8.51 -15.86
N PHE A 161 -5.59 8.96 -14.80
CA PHE A 161 -5.68 8.32 -13.50
C PHE A 161 -7.09 8.42 -12.92
N GLU A 162 -7.69 9.60 -12.96
CA GLU A 162 -9.05 9.85 -12.46
C GLU A 162 -10.07 9.03 -13.25
N GLU A 163 -9.99 9.01 -14.60
CA GLU A 163 -10.85 8.19 -15.46
C GLU A 163 -10.76 6.70 -15.12
N ALA A 164 -9.54 6.19 -14.86
CA ALA A 164 -9.34 4.80 -14.47
C ALA A 164 -9.93 4.50 -13.09
N MET A 165 -9.78 5.42 -12.13
CA MET A 165 -10.35 5.24 -10.78
C MET A 165 -11.87 5.39 -10.78
N ASP A 166 -12.44 6.23 -11.65
CA ASP A 166 -13.88 6.40 -11.84
C ASP A 166 -14.51 5.18 -12.56
N ASP A 167 -13.72 4.43 -13.31
CA ASP A 167 -14.15 3.15 -13.92
C ASP A 167 -13.99 1.98 -12.94
N ASP A 168 -14.84 1.96 -11.92
CA ASP A 168 -14.94 0.86 -10.95
C ASP A 168 -13.62 0.59 -10.20
N PHE A 169 -12.89 1.65 -9.83
CA PHE A 169 -11.60 1.55 -9.13
C PHE A 169 -10.57 0.70 -9.87
N ASN A 170 -10.40 0.92 -11.17
CA ASN A 170 -9.42 0.22 -12.01
C ASN A 170 -7.99 0.67 -11.67
N THR A 171 -7.48 0.16 -10.56
CA THR A 171 -6.15 0.50 -10.06
C THR A 171 -5.02 0.07 -10.99
N ALA A 172 -5.23 -0.94 -11.83
CA ALA A 172 -4.24 -1.38 -12.81
C ALA A 172 -4.00 -0.30 -13.87
N ASP A 173 -5.05 0.29 -14.44
CA ASP A 173 -4.95 1.38 -15.40
C ASP A 173 -4.51 2.70 -14.73
N ALA A 174 -4.93 2.94 -13.48
CA ALA A 174 -4.43 4.06 -12.70
C ALA A 174 -2.90 3.97 -12.50
N LEU A 175 -2.36 2.79 -12.19
CA LEU A 175 -0.91 2.56 -12.13
C LEU A 175 -0.23 2.74 -13.50
N ALA A 176 -0.89 2.40 -14.60
CA ALA A 176 -0.36 2.67 -15.93
C ALA A 176 -0.16 4.18 -16.17
N ALA A 177 -1.13 5.02 -15.75
CA ALA A 177 -0.98 6.48 -15.80
C ALA A 177 0.21 6.98 -14.95
N VAL A 178 0.43 6.41 -13.77
CA VAL A 178 1.62 6.69 -12.94
C VAL A 178 2.90 6.33 -13.67
N PHE A 179 2.97 5.18 -14.34
CA PHE A 179 4.16 4.79 -15.13
C PHE A 179 4.37 5.66 -16.36
N GLU A 180 3.32 6.16 -17.00
CA GLU A 180 3.44 7.16 -18.06
C GLU A 180 4.08 8.45 -17.53
N LEU A 181 3.65 8.92 -16.35
CA LEU A 181 4.25 10.07 -15.68
C LEU A 181 5.71 9.81 -15.30
N VAL A 182 6.05 8.62 -14.79
CA VAL A 182 7.46 8.22 -14.53
C VAL A 182 8.30 8.28 -15.81
N LYS A 183 7.78 7.78 -16.92
CA LYS A 183 8.46 7.87 -18.22
C LYS A 183 8.63 9.32 -18.68
N PHE A 184 7.59 10.13 -18.53
CA PHE A 184 7.63 11.57 -18.85
C PHE A 184 8.69 12.30 -18.00
N ALA A 185 8.69 12.11 -16.70
CA ALA A 185 9.67 12.67 -15.77
C ALA A 185 11.11 12.28 -16.15
N ASN A 186 11.31 10.99 -16.45
CA ASN A 186 12.61 10.46 -16.85
C ASN A 186 13.14 11.04 -18.17
N THR A 187 12.24 11.46 -19.05
CA THR A 187 12.59 11.99 -20.37
C THR A 187 12.83 13.50 -20.32
N ASN A 188 11.98 14.23 -19.58
CA ASN A 188 11.91 15.68 -19.68
C ASN A 188 12.60 16.42 -18.52
N VAL A 189 12.63 15.85 -17.29
CA VAL A 189 13.31 16.47 -16.15
C VAL A 189 14.78 16.03 -16.11
N GLN A 190 15.65 16.89 -16.66
CA GLN A 190 17.08 16.62 -16.83
C GLN A 190 17.95 17.53 -15.94
N GLU A 191 19.29 17.43 -16.07
CA GLU A 191 20.24 18.24 -15.27
C GLU A 191 20.09 19.75 -15.42
N GLY A 192 19.61 20.23 -16.55
CA GLY A 192 19.37 21.65 -16.81
C GLY A 192 17.97 22.13 -16.45
N SER A 193 17.09 21.27 -15.98
CA SER A 193 15.70 21.64 -15.66
C SER A 193 15.64 22.52 -14.41
N SER A 194 14.58 23.37 -14.36
CA SER A 194 14.34 24.24 -13.23
C SER A 194 13.87 23.47 -11.97
N ALA A 195 14.08 24.08 -10.80
CA ALA A 195 13.60 23.54 -9.54
C ALA A 195 12.06 23.46 -9.52
N GLU A 196 11.40 24.46 -10.09
CA GLU A 196 9.94 24.55 -10.18
C GLU A 196 9.36 23.39 -11.00
N PHE A 197 9.95 23.06 -12.17
CA PHE A 197 9.47 21.96 -12.99
C PHE A 197 9.67 20.60 -12.29
N ALA A 198 10.85 20.36 -11.68
CA ALA A 198 11.09 19.14 -10.93
C ALA A 198 10.14 18.98 -9.72
N ALA A 199 9.89 20.09 -9.00
CA ALA A 199 8.98 20.10 -7.86
C ALA A 199 7.52 19.82 -8.27
N TYR A 200 7.05 20.43 -9.34
CA TYR A 200 5.69 20.22 -9.85
C TYR A 200 5.46 18.77 -10.28
N THR A 201 6.40 18.19 -11.07
CA THR A 201 6.30 16.79 -11.49
C THR A 201 6.31 15.84 -10.29
N LEU A 202 7.12 16.13 -9.26
CA LEU A 202 7.14 15.37 -8.01
C LEU A 202 5.81 15.48 -7.26
N GLU A 203 5.23 16.67 -7.19
CA GLU A 203 3.93 16.90 -6.54
C GLU A 203 2.82 16.10 -7.22
N VAL A 204 2.74 16.15 -8.55
CA VAL A 204 1.77 15.34 -9.32
C VAL A 204 1.97 13.85 -9.05
N MET A 205 3.21 13.35 -9.11
CA MET A 205 3.51 11.94 -8.83
C MET A 205 3.11 11.54 -7.41
N THR A 206 3.40 12.38 -6.42
CA THR A 206 3.05 12.15 -5.02
C THR A 206 1.52 12.11 -4.86
N LYS A 207 0.79 13.06 -5.45
CA LYS A 207 -0.67 13.10 -5.39
C LYS A 207 -1.31 11.81 -5.92
N LEU A 208 -0.86 11.31 -7.06
CA LEU A 208 -1.40 10.07 -7.64
C LEU A 208 -1.05 8.84 -6.78
N CYS A 209 0.18 8.77 -6.28
CA CYS A 209 0.63 7.67 -5.43
C CYS A 209 -0.05 7.68 -4.06
N ASP A 210 -0.32 8.84 -3.48
CA ASP A 210 -1.02 8.97 -2.19
C ASP A 210 -2.44 8.41 -2.24
N VAL A 211 -3.17 8.61 -3.35
CA VAL A 211 -4.51 7.99 -3.55
C VAL A 211 -4.41 6.47 -3.45
N LEU A 212 -3.36 5.88 -4.01
CA LEU A 212 -3.10 4.44 -3.96
C LEU A 212 -2.44 4.00 -2.63
N GLY A 213 -2.07 4.94 -1.76
CA GLY A 213 -1.33 4.69 -0.52
C GLY A 213 0.07 4.13 -0.76
N LEU A 214 0.70 4.51 -1.87
CA LEU A 214 2.08 4.15 -2.18
C LEU A 214 3.02 5.23 -1.63
N ILE A 215 3.94 4.81 -0.76
CA ILE A 215 4.89 5.71 -0.12
C ILE A 215 6.11 5.88 -1.03
N LEU A 216 6.37 7.11 -1.47
CA LEU A 216 7.50 7.43 -2.36
C LEU A 216 8.81 7.70 -1.63
N ASP A 217 8.78 7.91 -0.32
CA ASP A 217 9.98 8.07 0.47
C ASP A 217 10.63 6.72 0.71
N LYS A 218 11.81 6.52 0.13
CA LYS A 218 12.62 5.37 0.52
C LYS A 218 12.98 5.55 2.00
N LYS A 219 12.62 4.59 2.83
CA LYS A 219 13.30 4.43 4.11
C LYS A 219 14.78 4.24 3.77
N GLU A 220 15.65 5.09 4.30
CA GLU A 220 17.09 4.85 4.21
C GLU A 220 17.36 3.48 4.84
N GLU A 221 17.62 2.48 4.00
CA GLU A 221 18.08 1.19 4.48
C GLU A 221 19.51 1.38 4.99
N ILE A 222 19.64 1.42 6.29
CA ILE A 222 20.95 1.40 6.94
C ILE A 222 21.66 0.08 6.57
N LEU A 223 22.90 0.17 6.10
CA LEU A 223 23.72 -0.98 5.75
C LEU A 223 23.95 -1.87 6.99
N ASP A 224 23.96 -3.18 6.79
CA ASP A 224 24.19 -4.13 7.91
C ASP A 224 25.48 -3.83 8.66
N GLU A 225 26.53 -3.40 7.98
CA GLU A 225 27.79 -2.95 8.59
C GLU A 225 27.61 -1.72 9.49
N GLU A 226 26.77 -0.77 9.10
CA GLU A 226 26.47 0.42 9.92
C GLU A 226 25.62 0.03 11.13
N ILE A 227 24.70 -0.93 10.99
CA ILE A 227 23.93 -1.50 12.11
C ILE A 227 24.87 -2.15 13.13
N GLU A 228 25.78 -2.99 12.66
CA GLU A 228 26.76 -3.67 13.53
C GLU A 228 27.69 -2.66 14.23
N ASN A 229 28.13 -1.62 13.54
CA ASN A 229 28.93 -0.54 14.13
C ASN A 229 28.16 0.20 15.22
N LEU A 230 26.91 0.56 15.00
CA LEU A 230 26.05 1.21 16.00
C LEU A 230 25.77 0.28 17.19
N ILE A 231 25.60 -1.02 16.97
CA ILE A 231 25.45 -2.02 18.03
C ILE A 231 26.73 -2.09 18.87
N ALA A 232 27.90 -2.11 18.23
CA ALA A 232 29.20 -2.13 18.92
C ALA A 232 29.40 -0.85 19.75
N GLU A 233 29.10 0.33 19.21
CA GLU A 233 29.13 1.61 19.91
C GLU A 233 28.18 1.61 21.13
N ARG A 234 26.93 1.14 20.96
CA ARG A 234 25.99 0.99 22.07
C ARG A 234 26.52 0.08 23.18
N GLN A 235 27.15 -1.02 22.80
CA GLN A 235 27.75 -1.92 23.80
C GLN A 235 28.92 -1.28 24.53
N ALA A 236 29.74 -0.50 23.83
CA ALA A 236 30.84 0.27 24.43
C ALA A 236 30.31 1.34 25.41
N ALA A 237 29.28 2.10 25.04
CA ALA A 237 28.61 3.05 25.89
C ALA A 237 28.05 2.39 27.18
N ARG A 238 27.40 1.24 27.07
CA ARG A 238 26.92 0.47 28.24
C ARG A 238 28.05 0.03 29.16
N LYS A 239 29.18 -0.43 28.61
CA LYS A 239 30.36 -0.81 29.40
C LYS A 239 30.97 0.41 30.14
N ALA A 240 30.94 1.58 29.51
CA ALA A 240 31.38 2.84 30.10
C ALA A 240 30.35 3.43 31.07
N LYS A 241 29.17 2.78 31.26
CA LYS A 241 28.03 3.24 32.05
C LYS A 241 27.40 4.55 31.51
N ASP A 242 27.62 4.87 30.25
CA ASP A 242 26.94 5.97 29.54
C ASP A 242 25.60 5.42 28.97
N PHE A 243 24.60 5.36 29.84
CA PHE A 243 23.28 4.85 29.48
C PHE A 243 22.54 5.82 28.59
N ALA A 244 22.81 7.13 28.68
CA ALA A 244 22.15 8.13 27.81
C ALA A 244 22.51 7.89 26.34
N ARG A 245 23.81 7.71 26.05
CA ARG A 245 24.27 7.39 24.68
C ARG A 245 23.76 6.04 24.19
N ALA A 246 23.71 5.04 25.06
CA ALA A 246 23.20 3.71 24.69
C ALA A 246 21.71 3.74 24.33
N ASP A 247 20.91 4.54 25.01
CA ASP A 247 19.47 4.70 24.74
C ASP A 247 19.23 5.55 23.48
N GLU A 248 20.05 6.57 23.24
CA GLU A 248 20.04 7.37 22.01
C GLU A 248 20.27 6.47 20.77
N ILE A 249 21.30 5.63 20.81
CA ILE A 249 21.61 4.69 19.71
C ILE A 249 20.47 3.70 19.50
N ARG A 250 19.84 3.21 20.58
CA ARG A 250 18.70 2.32 20.49
C ARG A 250 17.50 3.02 19.83
N GLY A 251 17.24 4.27 20.18
CA GLY A 251 16.20 5.08 19.55
C GLY A 251 16.47 5.29 18.06
N LEU A 252 17.69 5.67 17.70
CA LEU A 252 18.13 5.88 16.31
C LEU A 252 17.95 4.62 15.45
N LEU A 253 18.32 3.44 15.99
CA LEU A 253 18.14 2.17 15.29
C LEU A 253 16.65 1.82 15.14
N LEU A 254 15.84 2.10 16.17
CA LEU A 254 14.39 1.85 16.11
C LEU A 254 13.73 2.77 15.07
N ASP A 255 14.10 4.05 15.01
CA ASP A 255 13.60 5.00 14.00
C ASP A 255 13.97 4.60 12.57
N LYS A 256 15.11 3.91 12.41
CA LYS A 256 15.57 3.32 11.14
C LYS A 256 14.97 1.92 10.89
N GLY A 257 13.99 1.49 11.65
CA GLY A 257 13.29 0.21 11.48
C GLY A 257 14.08 -1.01 11.96
N ILE A 258 15.03 -0.82 12.91
CA ILE A 258 15.84 -1.91 13.48
C ILE A 258 15.46 -2.13 14.94
N GLU A 259 14.93 -3.29 15.26
CA GLU A 259 14.65 -3.70 16.64
C GLU A 259 15.82 -4.49 17.21
N LEU A 260 16.33 -4.03 18.37
CA LEU A 260 17.40 -4.72 19.10
C LEU A 260 16.83 -5.61 20.21
N LYS A 261 17.35 -6.83 20.31
CA LYS A 261 17.04 -7.76 21.39
C LYS A 261 18.34 -8.15 22.11
N ASP A 262 18.49 -7.71 23.36
CA ASP A 262 19.60 -8.13 24.23
C ASP A 262 19.39 -9.60 24.64
N THR A 263 20.38 -10.47 24.39
CA THR A 263 20.39 -11.88 24.79
C THR A 263 21.62 -12.21 25.61
N ARG A 264 21.65 -13.38 26.25
CA ARG A 264 22.85 -13.83 27.01
C ARG A 264 24.06 -14.07 26.11
N GLU A 265 23.84 -14.32 24.81
CA GLU A 265 24.88 -14.58 23.82
C GLU A 265 25.33 -13.30 23.08
N GLY A 266 24.67 -12.14 23.33
CA GLY A 266 24.93 -10.87 22.67
C GLY A 266 23.67 -10.14 22.26
N VAL A 267 23.81 -9.09 21.47
CA VAL A 267 22.69 -8.32 20.90
C VAL A 267 22.32 -8.96 19.57
N LYS A 268 21.05 -9.36 19.42
CA LYS A 268 20.46 -9.75 18.13
C LYS A 268 19.59 -8.62 17.64
N TRP A 269 19.53 -8.45 16.33
CA TRP A 269 18.70 -7.43 15.73
C TRP A 269 17.83 -8.01 14.59
N LYS A 270 16.75 -7.32 14.26
CA LYS A 270 15.91 -7.64 13.10
C LYS A 270 15.37 -6.33 12.52
N ARG A 271 15.14 -6.30 11.22
CA ARG A 271 14.38 -5.25 10.55
C ARG A 271 12.89 -5.39 10.86
N ILE A 272 12.20 -4.28 11.15
CA ILE A 272 10.76 -4.22 11.47
C ILE A 272 10.00 -3.33 10.50
#